data_7835a53c726980d81c523402f6859287
#
_entry.id   7835a53c726980d81c523402f6859287
#
_cell.length_a   1.000
_cell.length_b   1.000
_cell.length_c   1.000
_cell.angle_alpha   90.00
_cell.angle_beta   90.00
_cell.angle_gamma   90.00
#
_symmetry.space_group_name_H-M   'P 1'
#
loop_
_entity.id
_entity.type
_entity.pdbx_description
1 polymer ?
#
loop_
_entity_poly.entity_id
_entity_poly.type
_entity_poly.pdbx_seq_one_letter_code
_entity_poly.pdbx_strand_id
1 'polypeptide(L)'
;MGSLQWLGHVVLTAVIVAGCADLQRLVTPSPPPETPPPVKREPPPPVLSPQVGRGDEDRLRREANGRIQKTEQIVAQIDRKRLAKDQQETYSTIQNFLTNAKEALATRDFPRASNLADKARILAEDLLRSVQ
;
A
#
# COMPACT_ATOMS: atom_id res chain seq x y z
N MET A 1 13.00 -43.00 -13.28
CA MET A 1 11.94 -42.68 -14.25
C MET A 1 11.52 -41.25 -14.03
N GLY A 2 12.21 -40.27 -14.59
CA GLY A 2 12.00 -38.82 -14.29
C GLY A 2 12.74 -37.87 -15.24
N SER A 3 13.14 -38.32 -16.43
CA SER A 3 13.99 -37.52 -17.34
C SER A 3 13.31 -37.10 -18.65
N LEU A 4 12.01 -37.34 -18.80
CA LEU A 4 11.32 -37.14 -20.09
C LEU A 4 10.37 -35.92 -20.11
N GLN A 5 10.23 -35.21 -18.99
CA GLN A 5 9.30 -34.08 -18.88
C GLN A 5 9.96 -32.70 -19.09
N TRP A 6 11.29 -32.63 -19.18
CA TRP A 6 12.05 -31.37 -19.31
C TRP A 6 12.28 -30.93 -20.78
N LEU A 7 12.08 -31.81 -21.74
CA LEU A 7 12.28 -31.51 -23.17
C LEU A 7 11.08 -30.82 -23.86
N GLY A 8 9.92 -30.81 -23.23
CA GLY A 8 8.70 -30.19 -23.81
C GLY A 8 8.57 -28.69 -23.63
N HIS A 9 9.32 -28.06 -22.70
CA HIS A 9 9.16 -26.61 -22.40
C HIS A 9 10.14 -25.69 -23.11
N VAL A 10 11.15 -26.22 -23.79
CA VAL A 10 12.17 -25.40 -24.49
C VAL A 10 11.77 -25.07 -25.93
N VAL A 11 10.82 -25.79 -26.52
CA VAL A 11 10.42 -25.57 -27.92
C VAL A 11 9.31 -24.52 -28.11
N LEU A 12 8.61 -24.15 -27.02
CA LEU A 12 7.46 -23.20 -27.13
C LEU A 12 7.85 -21.72 -26.97
N THR A 13 9.09 -21.38 -26.59
CA THR A 13 9.52 -19.99 -26.37
C THR A 13 10.24 -19.33 -27.56
N ALA A 14 10.41 -20.03 -28.70
CA ALA A 14 11.20 -19.53 -29.84
C ALA A 14 10.38 -18.90 -30.98
N VAL A 15 9.05 -18.79 -30.90
CA VAL A 15 8.20 -18.35 -32.03
C VAL A 15 7.62 -16.94 -31.89
N ILE A 16 7.85 -16.20 -30.82
CA ILE A 16 7.17 -14.89 -30.58
C ILE A 16 8.06 -13.66 -30.88
N VAL A 17 9.27 -13.80 -31.44
CA VAL A 17 10.16 -12.65 -31.68
C VAL A 17 10.25 -12.17 -33.13
N ALA A 18 9.48 -12.73 -34.07
CA ALA A 18 9.59 -12.40 -35.51
C ALA A 18 8.46 -11.51 -36.07
N GLY A 19 7.77 -10.70 -35.30
CA GLY A 19 6.57 -9.98 -35.75
C GLY A 19 6.57 -8.45 -35.64
N CYS A 20 7.65 -7.74 -35.28
CA CYS A 20 7.61 -6.28 -35.08
C CYS A 20 8.52 -5.44 -36.00
N ALA A 21 8.90 -5.91 -37.19
CA ALA A 21 9.84 -5.17 -38.05
C ALA A 21 9.21 -4.41 -39.22
N ASP A 22 7.90 -4.47 -39.47
CA ASP A 22 7.33 -3.90 -40.70
C ASP A 22 6.42 -2.66 -40.54
N LEU A 23 6.26 -2.13 -39.30
CA LEU A 23 5.40 -0.96 -39.11
C LEU A 23 6.13 0.39 -39.18
N GLN A 24 7.43 0.43 -39.46
CA GLN A 24 8.21 1.67 -39.49
C GLN A 24 8.33 2.28 -40.90
N ARG A 25 7.75 1.68 -41.95
CA ARG A 25 7.94 2.15 -43.32
C ARG A 25 6.85 3.06 -43.89
N LEU A 26 5.85 3.44 -43.11
CA LEU A 26 4.75 4.31 -43.55
C LEU A 26 4.72 5.70 -42.90
N VAL A 27 5.79 6.11 -42.24
CA VAL A 27 5.91 7.51 -41.79
C VAL A 27 6.58 8.30 -42.93
N THR A 28 5.79 8.92 -43.77
CA THR A 28 6.22 10.03 -44.63
C THR A 28 6.81 11.11 -43.71
N PRO A 29 8.01 11.67 -44.04
CA PRO A 29 8.53 12.79 -43.25
C PRO A 29 7.60 13.99 -43.39
N SER A 30 6.85 14.32 -42.34
CA SER A 30 6.17 15.59 -42.22
C SER A 30 7.20 16.71 -42.23
N PRO A 31 6.94 17.85 -42.90
CA PRO A 31 7.80 19.01 -42.82
C PRO A 31 7.98 19.41 -41.34
N PRO A 32 9.15 19.98 -40.95
CA PRO A 32 9.41 20.34 -39.57
C PRO A 32 8.29 21.24 -39.06
N PRO A 33 7.70 20.97 -37.90
CA PRO A 33 6.73 21.87 -37.30
C PRO A 33 7.43 23.20 -37.03
N GLU A 34 6.88 24.28 -37.57
CA GLU A 34 7.26 25.63 -37.15
C GLU A 34 7.18 25.70 -35.65
N THR A 35 8.28 26.06 -34.99
CA THR A 35 8.36 26.22 -33.55
C THR A 35 7.30 27.26 -33.15
N PRO A 36 6.28 26.89 -32.35
CA PRO A 36 5.37 27.86 -31.81
C PRO A 36 6.16 28.85 -30.96
N PRO A 37 5.78 30.16 -30.98
CA PRO A 37 6.47 31.16 -30.18
C PRO A 37 6.50 30.69 -28.72
N PRO A 38 7.57 30.99 -27.95
CA PRO A 38 7.74 30.54 -26.57
C PRO A 38 6.54 30.97 -25.74
N VAL A 39 5.66 30.03 -25.45
CA VAL A 39 4.57 30.20 -24.50
C VAL A 39 5.24 30.50 -23.17
N LYS A 40 5.15 31.74 -22.71
CA LYS A 40 5.57 32.15 -21.39
C LYS A 40 4.81 31.27 -20.41
N ARG A 41 5.47 30.23 -19.89
CA ARG A 41 4.87 29.34 -18.89
C ARG A 41 4.58 30.21 -17.68
N GLU A 42 3.31 30.49 -17.44
CA GLU A 42 2.91 31.03 -16.14
C GLU A 42 3.40 30.05 -15.07
N PRO A 43 4.02 30.56 -13.99
CA PRO A 43 4.42 29.70 -12.88
C PRO A 43 3.19 28.91 -12.42
N PRO A 44 3.31 27.59 -12.17
CA PRO A 44 2.19 26.79 -11.68
C PRO A 44 1.62 27.48 -10.44
N PRO A 45 0.27 27.54 -10.30
CA PRO A 45 -0.34 28.13 -9.13
C PRO A 45 0.24 27.48 -7.88
N PRO A 46 0.51 28.25 -6.81
CA PRO A 46 1.09 27.71 -5.58
C PRO A 46 0.18 26.59 -5.08
N VAL A 47 0.72 25.37 -5.03
CA VAL A 47 0.04 24.23 -4.43
C VAL A 47 -0.06 24.55 -2.94
N LEU A 48 -1.24 24.96 -2.51
CA LEU A 48 -1.55 25.13 -1.09
C LEU A 48 -1.53 23.74 -0.46
N SER A 49 -0.36 23.31 -0.02
CA SER A 49 -0.26 22.20 0.91
C SER A 49 -1.02 22.63 2.17
N PRO A 50 -2.04 21.88 2.62
CA PRO A 50 -2.70 22.20 3.88
C PRO A 50 -1.65 22.19 4.98
N GLN A 51 -1.23 23.38 5.42
CA GLN A 51 -0.39 23.53 6.60
C GLN A 51 -1.29 23.22 7.79
N VAL A 52 -1.22 21.96 8.25
CA VAL A 52 -1.82 21.56 9.52
C VAL A 52 -1.17 22.41 10.59
N GLY A 53 -1.94 23.28 11.25
CA GLY A 53 -1.43 24.13 12.32
C GLY A 53 -0.88 23.26 13.46
N ARG A 54 0.11 23.75 14.22
CA ARG A 54 0.72 23.00 15.35
C ARG A 54 -0.32 22.43 16.31
N GLY A 55 -1.40 23.16 16.57
CA GLY A 55 -2.48 22.70 17.42
C GLY A 55 -3.26 21.52 16.83
N ASP A 56 -3.44 21.49 15.50
CA ASP A 56 -4.08 20.38 14.81
C ASP A 56 -3.17 19.15 14.77
N GLU A 57 -1.87 19.34 14.60
CA GLU A 57 -0.89 18.26 14.64
C GLU A 57 -0.88 17.56 16.01
N ASP A 58 -0.86 18.32 17.08
CA ASP A 58 -0.92 17.77 18.44
C ASP A 58 -2.24 17.04 18.72
N ARG A 59 -3.35 17.55 18.21
CA ARG A 59 -4.64 16.89 18.30
C ARG A 59 -4.64 15.54 17.56
N LEU A 60 -4.20 15.52 16.30
CA LEU A 60 -4.11 14.33 15.48
C LEU A 60 -3.18 13.28 16.11
N ARG A 61 -2.04 13.71 16.63
CA ARG A 61 -1.10 12.84 17.34
C ARG A 61 -1.76 12.17 18.56
N ARG A 62 -2.45 12.94 19.40
CA ARG A 62 -3.15 12.38 20.57
C ARG A 62 -4.25 11.42 20.17
N GLU A 63 -5.00 11.73 19.13
CA GLU A 63 -6.05 10.87 18.59
C GLU A 63 -5.48 9.55 18.07
N ALA A 64 -4.46 9.58 17.21
CA ALA A 64 -3.82 8.39 16.70
C ALA A 64 -3.22 7.51 17.82
N ASN A 65 -2.54 8.13 18.77
CA ASN A 65 -1.98 7.41 19.92
C ASN A 65 -3.07 6.76 20.79
N GLY A 66 -4.17 7.47 21.05
CA GLY A 66 -5.30 6.93 21.80
C GLY A 66 -5.95 5.73 21.13
N ARG A 67 -6.08 5.75 19.77
CA ARG A 67 -6.58 4.62 18.99
C ARG A 67 -5.67 3.40 19.07
N ILE A 68 -4.36 3.59 18.96
CA ILE A 68 -3.36 2.53 19.12
C ILE A 68 -3.48 1.89 20.52
N GLN A 69 -3.46 2.70 21.57
CA GLN A 69 -3.54 2.21 22.96
C GLN A 69 -4.85 1.43 23.21
N LYS A 70 -5.98 1.94 22.74
CA LYS A 70 -7.27 1.24 22.86
C LYS A 70 -7.24 -0.13 22.16
N THR A 71 -6.65 -0.19 20.98
CA THR A 71 -6.51 -1.45 20.25
C THR A 71 -5.61 -2.44 20.97
N GLU A 72 -4.49 -1.99 21.52
CA GLU A 72 -3.60 -2.82 22.34
C GLU A 72 -4.29 -3.41 23.58
N GLN A 73 -5.17 -2.64 24.22
CA GLN A 73 -5.97 -3.11 25.34
C GLN A 73 -6.94 -4.23 24.94
N ILE A 74 -7.53 -4.16 23.76
CA ILE A 74 -8.39 -5.23 23.24
C ILE A 74 -7.55 -6.47 22.92
N VAL A 75 -6.42 -6.31 22.25
CA VAL A 75 -5.51 -7.41 21.91
C VAL A 75 -4.96 -8.12 23.14
N ALA A 76 -4.72 -7.39 24.24
CA ALA A 76 -4.25 -7.97 25.50
C ALA A 76 -5.27 -8.92 26.16
N GLN A 77 -6.56 -8.84 25.78
CA GLN A 77 -7.61 -9.74 26.29
C GLN A 77 -7.67 -11.07 25.50
N ILE A 78 -6.96 -11.19 24.38
CA ILE A 78 -6.96 -12.38 23.53
C ILE A 78 -5.91 -13.37 24.02
N ASP A 79 -6.38 -14.55 24.50
CA ASP A 79 -5.47 -15.64 24.87
C ASP A 79 -4.94 -16.37 23.64
N ARG A 80 -3.71 -16.05 23.22
CA ARG A 80 -3.05 -16.63 22.04
C ARG A 80 -2.95 -18.14 22.06
N LYS A 81 -2.90 -18.77 23.24
CA LYS A 81 -2.77 -20.23 23.38
C LYS A 81 -4.05 -20.97 23.00
N ARG A 82 -5.18 -20.29 23.02
CA ARG A 82 -6.50 -20.82 22.72
C ARG A 82 -6.95 -20.60 21.28
N LEU A 83 -6.16 -19.87 20.48
CA LEU A 83 -6.50 -19.54 19.11
C LEU A 83 -6.35 -20.75 18.19
N ALA A 84 -7.36 -21.03 17.36
CA ALA A 84 -7.27 -21.94 16.23
C ALA A 84 -6.30 -21.40 15.16
N LYS A 85 -5.91 -22.20 14.20
CA LYS A 85 -4.89 -21.82 13.21
C LYS A 85 -5.25 -20.59 12.40
N ASP A 86 -6.47 -20.50 11.91
CA ASP A 86 -7.03 -19.35 11.18
C ASP A 86 -7.10 -18.09 12.07
N GLN A 87 -7.45 -18.27 13.34
CA GLN A 87 -7.46 -17.19 14.34
C GLN A 87 -6.05 -16.68 14.64
N GLN A 88 -5.03 -17.54 14.62
CA GLN A 88 -3.63 -17.13 14.78
C GLN A 88 -3.16 -16.27 13.59
N GLU A 89 -3.60 -16.57 12.37
CA GLU A 89 -3.32 -15.76 11.19
C GLU A 89 -3.96 -14.36 11.31
N THR A 90 -5.22 -14.31 11.77
CA THR A 90 -5.91 -13.04 12.06
C THR A 90 -5.18 -12.25 13.14
N TYR A 91 -4.76 -12.91 14.23
CA TYR A 91 -3.98 -12.26 15.29
C TYR A 91 -2.65 -11.68 14.77
N SER A 92 -1.94 -12.41 13.91
CA SER A 92 -0.72 -11.91 13.26
C SER A 92 -0.98 -10.68 12.40
N THR A 93 -2.09 -10.67 11.66
CA THR A 93 -2.51 -9.52 10.86
C THR A 93 -2.80 -8.29 11.74
N ILE A 94 -3.46 -8.47 12.88
CA ILE A 94 -3.70 -7.40 13.87
C ILE A 94 -2.37 -6.81 14.35
N GLN A 95 -1.40 -7.66 14.70
CA GLN A 95 -0.08 -7.21 15.15
C GLN A 95 0.65 -6.41 14.07
N ASN A 96 0.57 -6.83 12.81
CA ASN A 96 1.17 -6.12 11.69
C ASN A 96 0.54 -4.73 11.50
N PHE A 97 -0.79 -4.61 11.60
CA PHE A 97 -1.45 -3.30 11.54
C PHE A 97 -1.04 -2.39 12.69
N LEU A 98 -0.91 -2.91 13.93
CA LEU A 98 -0.46 -2.14 15.08
C LEU A 98 1.00 -1.67 14.92
N THR A 99 1.88 -2.53 14.43
CA THR A 99 3.27 -2.17 14.16
C THR A 99 3.34 -1.04 13.14
N ASN A 100 2.66 -1.18 12.00
CA ASN A 100 2.60 -0.16 10.97
C ASN A 100 1.94 1.15 11.46
N ALA A 101 0.94 1.06 12.36
CA ALA A 101 0.33 2.24 12.97
C ALA A 101 1.33 3.01 13.85
N LYS A 102 2.14 2.31 14.63
CA LYS A 102 3.20 2.92 15.45
C LYS A 102 4.30 3.56 14.61
N GLU A 103 4.69 2.92 13.50
CA GLU A 103 5.64 3.48 12.54
C GLU A 103 5.09 4.77 11.90
N ALA A 104 3.83 4.75 11.46
CA ALA A 104 3.18 5.94 10.93
C ALA A 104 3.09 7.08 11.97
N LEU A 105 2.81 6.75 13.23
CA LEU A 105 2.82 7.71 14.33
C LEU A 105 4.21 8.33 14.53
N ALA A 106 5.27 7.51 14.47
CA ALA A 106 6.65 7.97 14.62
C ALA A 106 7.10 8.88 13.47
N THR A 107 6.61 8.64 12.27
CA THR A 107 6.87 9.47 11.09
C THR A 107 5.90 10.66 10.94
N ARG A 108 5.05 10.91 11.93
CA ARG A 108 4.04 11.98 11.97
C ARG A 108 2.93 11.86 10.92
N ASP A 109 2.76 10.70 10.34
CA ASP A 109 1.62 10.39 9.45
C ASP A 109 0.41 9.97 10.31
N PHE A 110 -0.16 10.92 11.05
CA PHE A 110 -1.23 10.66 12.02
C PHE A 110 -2.51 10.12 11.39
N PRO A 111 -2.94 10.58 10.19
CA PRO A 111 -4.09 10.00 9.52
C PRO A 111 -3.90 8.52 9.21
N ARG A 112 -2.73 8.14 8.70
CA ARG A 112 -2.38 6.75 8.42
C ARG A 112 -2.30 5.92 9.70
N ALA A 113 -1.68 6.47 10.76
CA ALA A 113 -1.61 5.81 12.07
C ALA A 113 -3.02 5.49 12.61
N SER A 114 -3.93 6.47 12.57
CA SER A 114 -5.33 6.30 12.99
C SER A 114 -6.05 5.22 12.18
N ASN A 115 -5.94 5.26 10.85
CA ASN A 115 -6.59 4.30 9.96
C ASN A 115 -6.10 2.86 10.19
N LEU A 116 -4.79 2.68 10.40
CA LEU A 116 -4.20 1.36 10.66
C LEU A 116 -4.63 0.83 12.04
N ALA A 117 -4.65 1.70 13.06
CA ALA A 117 -5.12 1.34 14.39
C ALA A 117 -6.61 0.94 14.39
N ASP A 118 -7.46 1.63 13.62
CA ASP A 118 -8.88 1.28 13.48
C ASP A 118 -9.08 -0.07 12.78
N LYS A 119 -8.30 -0.36 11.74
CA LYS A 119 -8.33 -1.68 11.09
C LYS A 119 -7.93 -2.79 12.06
N ALA A 120 -6.85 -2.59 12.81
CA ALA A 120 -6.43 -3.53 13.85
C ALA A 120 -7.51 -3.72 14.92
N ARG A 121 -8.17 -2.63 15.35
CA ARG A 121 -9.23 -2.67 16.36
C ARG A 121 -10.43 -3.50 15.90
N ILE A 122 -10.93 -3.29 14.69
CA ILE A 122 -12.06 -4.03 14.14
C ILE A 122 -11.76 -5.53 14.13
N LEU A 123 -10.59 -5.92 13.63
CA LEU A 123 -10.18 -7.33 13.61
C LEU A 123 -9.99 -7.90 15.02
N ALA A 124 -9.46 -7.11 15.96
CA ALA A 124 -9.25 -7.54 17.33
C ALA A 124 -10.59 -7.74 18.07
N GLU A 125 -11.57 -6.87 17.88
CA GLU A 125 -12.92 -7.00 18.44
C GLU A 125 -13.64 -8.22 17.86
N ASP A 126 -13.50 -8.49 16.55
CA ASP A 126 -14.09 -9.66 15.92
C ASP A 126 -13.44 -10.95 16.42
N LEU A 127 -12.11 -10.98 16.49
CA LEU A 127 -11.38 -12.12 17.00
C LEU A 127 -11.73 -12.40 18.47
N LEU A 128 -11.77 -11.37 19.31
CA LEU A 128 -12.12 -11.51 20.73
C LEU A 128 -13.53 -12.10 20.90
N ARG A 129 -14.50 -11.66 20.11
CA ARG A 129 -15.87 -12.24 20.12
C ARG A 129 -15.90 -13.71 19.67
N SER A 130 -15.05 -14.09 18.73
CA SER A 130 -15.03 -15.46 18.21
C SER A 130 -14.39 -16.49 19.18
N VAL A 131 -13.68 -16.03 20.22
CA VAL A 131 -12.97 -16.88 21.18
C VAL A 131 -13.60 -16.89 22.57
N GLN A 132 -14.66 -16.11 22.80
CA GLN A 132 -15.47 -16.10 24.03
C GLN A 132 -16.52 -17.19 23.97
#